data_99deab4301c79e589bdf7242a05c2a58
#
_entry.id   99deab4301c79e589bdf7242a05c2a58
#
_cell.length_a   1.000
_cell.length_b   1.000
_cell.length_c   1.000
_cell.angle_alpha   90.00
_cell.angle_beta   90.00
_cell.angle_gamma   90.00
#
_symmetry.space_group_name_H-M   'P 1'
#
loop_
_entity.id
_entity.type
_entity.pdbx_description
1 polymer ?
#
loop_
_entity_poly.entity_id
_entity_poly.type
_entity_poly.pdbx_seq_one_letter_code
_entity_poly.pdbx_strand_id
1 'polypeptide(L)'
;MTPRYGRTRQERTAAIGRSTGCTLTRIETEATREGLADLAMLRRQELEGFVEGLFGKEETLDFPERAHRGLGALSEMWALFEGTEVVARDETKPGTVRDMEKSLRLLRQLTKDAEHEIHAILLSYMRARRQMIASLPAQRPTLH
;
A
#
# COMPACT_ATOMS: atom_id res chain seq x y z
N MET A 1 26.83 -13.56 1.08
CA MET A 1 25.92 -12.86 1.97
C MET A 1 24.52 -12.82 1.35
N THR A 2 23.59 -13.49 1.97
CA THR A 2 22.27 -13.59 1.40
C THR A 2 21.59 -12.22 1.51
N PRO A 3 21.17 -11.65 0.40
CA PRO A 3 20.49 -10.36 0.47
C PRO A 3 19.22 -10.54 1.30
N ARG A 4 19.03 -9.67 2.25
CA ARG A 4 17.84 -9.62 3.09
C ARG A 4 16.57 -9.32 2.32
N TYR A 5 16.71 -9.07 1.04
CA TYR A 5 15.63 -8.85 0.10
C TYR A 5 15.17 -10.13 -0.58
N GLY A 6 15.48 -11.27 0.02
CA GLY A 6 15.33 -12.54 -0.64
C GLY A 6 13.91 -13.03 -0.82
N ARG A 7 12.92 -12.30 -0.40
CA ARG A 7 11.55 -12.69 -0.71
C ARG A 7 11.27 -12.43 -2.18
N THR A 8 10.97 -13.51 -2.88
CA THR A 8 10.55 -13.40 -4.26
C THR A 8 9.23 -12.62 -4.34
N ARG A 9 8.94 -12.09 -5.51
CA ARG A 9 7.68 -11.42 -5.77
C ARG A 9 6.49 -12.31 -5.40
N GLN A 10 6.62 -13.60 -5.66
CA GLN A 10 5.59 -14.58 -5.36
C GLN A 10 5.38 -14.77 -3.85
N GLU A 11 6.45 -14.79 -3.09
CA GLU A 11 6.37 -14.89 -1.63
C GLU A 11 5.72 -13.66 -1.02
N ARG A 12 6.03 -12.49 -1.54
CA ARG A 12 5.39 -11.24 -1.09
C ARG A 12 3.90 -11.24 -1.36
N THR A 13 3.51 -11.69 -2.54
CA THR A 13 2.09 -11.80 -2.91
C THR A 13 1.38 -12.81 -2.03
N ALA A 14 2.00 -13.95 -1.76
CA ALA A 14 1.43 -14.98 -0.91
C ALA A 14 1.28 -14.48 0.54
N ALA A 15 2.25 -13.73 1.06
CA ALA A 15 2.21 -13.17 2.40
C ALA A 15 1.06 -12.15 2.53
N ILE A 16 0.84 -11.32 1.53
CA ILE A 16 -0.26 -10.36 1.49
C ILE A 16 -1.60 -11.09 1.43
N GLY A 17 -1.70 -12.16 0.65
CA GLY A 17 -2.93 -12.92 0.50
C GLY A 17 -3.34 -13.72 1.73
N ARG A 18 -2.40 -14.02 2.62
CA ARG A 18 -2.68 -14.80 3.84
C ARG A 18 -3.08 -13.93 5.02
N SER A 19 -2.81 -12.66 4.93
CA SER A 19 -3.08 -11.74 6.02
C SER A 19 -4.56 -11.37 6.05
N THR A 20 -5.20 -11.50 7.20
CA THR A 20 -6.56 -11.01 7.42
C THR A 20 -6.62 -9.49 7.44
N GLY A 21 -5.48 -8.82 7.62
CA GLY A 21 -5.29 -7.39 7.43
C GLY A 21 -4.23 -7.18 6.36
N CYS A 22 -4.37 -6.16 5.53
CA CYS A 22 -3.37 -5.84 4.53
C CYS A 22 -2.16 -5.22 5.19
N THR A 23 -1.13 -6.02 5.36
CA THR A 23 0.16 -5.54 5.87
C THR A 23 1.14 -5.43 4.72
N LEU A 24 1.83 -4.30 4.69
CA LEU A 24 2.93 -4.10 3.75
C LEU A 24 4.12 -4.94 4.20
N THR A 25 5.01 -5.23 3.27
CA THR A 25 6.17 -6.08 3.53
C THR A 25 6.99 -5.52 4.69
N ARG A 26 7.29 -6.38 5.65
CA ARG A 26 8.15 -6.00 6.77
C ARG A 26 9.60 -6.24 6.41
N ILE A 27 10.39 -5.19 6.49
CA ILE A 27 11.83 -5.29 6.30
C ILE A 27 12.53 -4.52 7.43
N GLU A 28 13.67 -5.04 7.85
CA GLU A 28 14.55 -4.31 8.72
C GLU A 28 15.21 -3.20 7.91
N THR A 29 15.13 -1.99 8.41
CA THR A 29 15.68 -0.82 7.74
C THR A 29 16.62 -0.10 8.67
N GLU A 30 17.82 0.15 8.18
CA GLU A 30 18.79 0.96 8.89
C GLU A 30 18.52 2.45 8.63
N ALA A 31 18.83 3.27 9.62
CA ALA A 31 18.70 4.72 9.50
C ALA A 31 19.89 5.28 8.72
N THR A 32 19.97 4.94 7.45
CA THR A 32 20.98 5.38 6.49
C THR A 32 20.28 5.90 5.25
N ARG A 33 21.01 6.66 4.43
CA ARG A 33 20.44 7.13 3.15
C ARG A 33 19.96 5.99 2.29
N GLU A 34 20.77 4.96 2.16
CA GLU A 34 20.43 3.78 1.37
C GLU A 34 19.23 3.05 1.94
N GLY A 35 19.21 2.83 3.26
CA GLY A 35 18.09 2.17 3.91
C GLY A 35 16.77 2.93 3.74
N LEU A 36 16.81 4.25 3.91
CA LEU A 36 15.63 5.10 3.73
C LEU A 36 15.15 5.10 2.28
N ALA A 37 16.08 5.20 1.32
CA ALA A 37 15.74 5.18 -0.10
C ALA A 37 15.10 3.86 -0.49
N ASP A 38 15.66 2.74 -0.05
CA ASP A 38 15.15 1.41 -0.36
C ASP A 38 13.78 1.17 0.25
N LEU A 39 13.58 1.59 1.50
CA LEU A 39 12.27 1.47 2.14
C LEU A 39 11.22 2.32 1.43
N ALA A 40 11.54 3.56 1.12
CA ALA A 40 10.62 4.47 0.42
C ALA A 40 10.26 3.93 -0.96
N MET A 41 11.24 3.40 -1.69
CA MET A 41 11.01 2.79 -3.00
C MET A 41 10.10 1.56 -2.89
N LEU A 42 10.35 0.70 -1.91
CA LEU A 42 9.52 -0.48 -1.69
C LEU A 42 8.07 -0.09 -1.41
N ARG A 43 7.86 0.86 -0.52
CA ARG A 43 6.50 1.32 -0.18
C ARG A 43 5.80 1.93 -1.38
N ARG A 44 6.49 2.74 -2.14
CA ARG A 44 5.95 3.33 -3.36
C ARG A 44 5.50 2.25 -4.34
N GLN A 45 6.34 1.24 -4.55
CA GLN A 45 6.02 0.12 -5.45
C GLN A 45 4.84 -0.71 -4.93
N GLU A 46 4.77 -0.92 -3.63
CA GLU A 46 3.64 -1.65 -3.03
C GLU A 46 2.32 -0.90 -3.21
N LEU A 47 2.33 0.42 -3.02
CA LEU A 47 1.13 1.24 -3.25
C LEU A 47 0.72 1.24 -4.72
N GLU A 48 1.68 1.35 -5.64
CA GLU A 48 1.41 1.24 -7.06
C GLU A 48 0.79 -0.11 -7.42
N GLY A 49 1.36 -1.19 -6.89
CA GLY A 49 0.84 -2.54 -7.13
C GLY A 49 -0.57 -2.74 -6.57
N PHE A 50 -0.84 -2.18 -5.41
CA PHE A 50 -2.19 -2.24 -4.84
C PHE A 50 -3.20 -1.52 -5.71
N VAL A 51 -2.89 -0.30 -6.14
CA VAL A 51 -3.79 0.50 -6.98
C VAL A 51 -4.01 -0.18 -8.33
N GLU A 52 -2.94 -0.67 -8.96
CA GLU A 52 -3.07 -1.42 -10.22
C GLU A 52 -3.93 -2.66 -10.06
N GLY A 53 -3.74 -3.41 -8.99
CA GLY A 53 -4.55 -4.59 -8.69
C GLY A 53 -6.02 -4.26 -8.47
N LEU A 54 -6.30 -3.13 -7.86
CA LEU A 54 -7.66 -2.68 -7.60
C LEU A 54 -8.39 -2.30 -8.89
N PHE A 55 -7.71 -1.59 -9.80
CA PHE A 55 -8.31 -1.14 -11.05
C PHE A 55 -8.22 -2.16 -12.19
N GLY A 56 -7.28 -3.08 -12.13
CA GLY A 56 -6.99 -3.98 -13.23
C GLY A 56 -8.02 -5.06 -13.50
N LYS A 57 -8.98 -5.27 -12.62
CA LYS A 57 -9.93 -6.38 -12.72
C LYS A 57 -11.33 -6.01 -13.17
N GLU A 58 -11.71 -4.75 -13.06
CA GLU A 58 -13.07 -4.34 -13.38
C GLU A 58 -13.10 -2.92 -13.92
N GLU A 59 -13.58 -2.79 -15.12
CA GLU A 59 -13.57 -1.53 -15.87
C GLU A 59 -14.68 -0.56 -15.48
N THR A 60 -15.66 -0.99 -14.69
CA THR A 60 -16.91 -0.24 -14.53
C THR A 60 -17.37 -0.14 -13.09
N LEU A 61 -16.47 -0.13 -12.15
CA LEU A 61 -16.90 -0.03 -10.75
C LEU A 61 -17.05 1.40 -10.32
N ASP A 62 -18.25 1.70 -9.88
CA ASP A 62 -18.47 2.87 -9.06
C ASP A 62 -17.85 2.60 -7.69
N PHE A 63 -16.69 3.19 -7.46
CA PHE A 63 -16.05 3.09 -6.16
C PHE A 63 -16.86 3.83 -5.12
N PRO A 64 -17.08 3.22 -3.95
CA PRO A 64 -17.69 3.94 -2.85
C PRO A 64 -16.87 5.18 -2.47
N GLU A 65 -17.53 6.17 -1.95
CA GLU A 65 -16.90 7.43 -1.56
C GLU A 65 -15.71 7.23 -0.62
N ARG A 66 -15.83 6.33 0.34
CA ARG A 66 -14.73 6.04 1.26
C ARG A 66 -13.51 5.49 0.53
N ALA A 67 -13.73 4.66 -0.50
CA ALA A 67 -12.64 4.13 -1.32
C ALA A 67 -11.97 5.25 -2.13
N HIS A 68 -12.73 6.18 -2.69
CA HIS A 68 -12.17 7.34 -3.38
C HIS A 68 -11.31 8.19 -2.46
N ARG A 69 -11.77 8.45 -1.24
CA ARG A 69 -11.00 9.20 -0.25
C ARG A 69 -9.71 8.46 0.13
N GLY A 70 -9.81 7.16 0.30
CA GLY A 70 -8.64 6.33 0.60
C GLY A 70 -7.61 6.33 -0.52
N LEU A 71 -8.05 6.25 -1.77
CA LEU A 71 -7.17 6.34 -2.93
C LEU A 71 -6.46 7.69 -3.00
N GLY A 72 -7.19 8.77 -2.68
CA GLY A 72 -6.59 10.10 -2.58
C GLY A 72 -5.51 10.16 -1.50
N ALA A 73 -5.79 9.59 -0.33
CA ALA A 73 -4.82 9.51 0.76
C ALA A 73 -3.59 8.69 0.37
N LEU A 74 -3.78 7.55 -0.30
CA LEU A 74 -2.66 6.73 -0.80
C LEU A 74 -1.82 7.47 -1.83
N SER A 75 -2.45 8.27 -2.68
CA SER A 75 -1.74 9.09 -3.66
C SER A 75 -0.84 10.12 -2.99
N GLU A 76 -1.32 10.76 -1.92
CA GLU A 76 -0.50 11.67 -1.13
C GLU A 76 0.66 10.95 -0.44
N MET A 77 0.41 9.78 0.11
CA MET A 77 1.44 8.95 0.75
C MET A 77 2.47 8.49 -0.26
N TRP A 78 2.05 8.10 -1.44
CA TRP A 78 2.93 7.74 -2.55
C TRP A 78 3.90 8.89 -2.87
N ALA A 79 3.37 10.10 -2.96
CA ALA A 79 4.19 11.28 -3.22
C ALA A 79 5.20 11.55 -2.10
N LEU A 80 4.81 11.31 -0.86
CA LEU A 80 5.72 11.44 0.29
C LEU A 80 6.83 10.39 0.27
N PHE A 81 6.50 9.15 -0.08
CA PHE A 81 7.51 8.11 -0.25
C PHE A 81 8.46 8.44 -1.40
N GLU A 82 7.93 8.88 -2.53
CA GLU A 82 8.76 9.28 -3.67
C GLU A 82 9.69 10.42 -3.31
N GLY A 83 9.17 11.46 -2.66
CA GLY A 83 9.97 12.59 -2.22
C GLY A 83 11.08 12.20 -1.25
N THR A 84 10.79 11.28 -0.34
CA THR A 84 11.78 10.77 0.60
C THR A 84 12.88 10.00 -0.13
N GLU A 85 12.51 9.18 -1.09
CA GLU A 85 13.47 8.44 -1.90
C GLU A 85 14.40 9.39 -2.64
N VAL A 86 13.86 10.39 -3.32
CA VAL A 86 14.63 11.38 -4.06
C VAL A 86 15.62 12.10 -3.15
N VAL A 87 15.15 12.57 -2.01
CA VAL A 87 16.01 13.29 -1.05
C VAL A 87 17.09 12.37 -0.47
N ALA A 88 16.73 11.12 -0.14
CA ALA A 88 17.68 10.18 0.43
C ALA A 88 18.79 9.80 -0.56
N ARG A 89 18.48 9.75 -1.85
CA ARG A 89 19.47 9.44 -2.89
C ARG A 89 20.30 10.65 -3.31
N ASP A 90 19.92 11.84 -2.91
CA ASP A 90 20.64 13.05 -3.25
C ASP A 90 21.82 13.28 -2.31
N GLU A 91 22.99 12.85 -2.74
CA GLU A 91 24.23 12.96 -1.96
C GLU A 91 24.69 14.40 -1.74
N THR A 92 24.12 15.35 -2.48
CA THR A 92 24.48 16.78 -2.32
C THR A 92 23.84 17.39 -1.08
N LYS A 93 22.81 16.75 -0.54
CA LYS A 93 22.13 17.24 0.65
C LYS A 93 22.73 16.63 1.92
N PRO A 94 23.15 17.46 2.89
CA PRO A 94 23.67 16.94 4.14
C PRO A 94 22.56 16.24 4.93
N GLY A 95 22.91 15.16 5.59
CA GLY A 95 22.01 14.45 6.48
C GLY A 95 22.76 13.92 7.67
N THR A 96 22.28 14.25 8.86
CA THR A 96 22.84 13.71 10.10
C THR A 96 22.20 12.39 10.41
N VAL A 97 22.84 11.58 11.25
CA VAL A 97 22.27 10.32 11.74
C VAL A 97 20.92 10.58 12.41
N ARG A 98 20.82 11.66 13.15
CA ARG A 98 19.60 12.07 13.83
C ARG A 98 18.46 12.35 12.86
N ASP A 99 18.75 13.03 11.74
CA ASP A 99 17.78 13.31 10.70
C ASP A 99 17.30 12.01 10.04
N MET A 100 18.21 11.09 9.82
CA MET A 100 17.85 9.79 9.22
C MET A 100 17.00 8.94 10.15
N GLU A 101 17.29 8.95 11.45
CA GLU A 101 16.45 8.27 12.42
C GLU A 101 15.05 8.86 12.47
N LYS A 102 14.96 10.18 12.41
CA LYS A 102 13.69 10.89 12.36
C LYS A 102 12.90 10.54 11.10
N SER A 103 13.56 10.53 9.96
CA SER A 103 12.95 10.15 8.68
C SER A 103 12.48 8.72 8.71
N LEU A 104 13.25 7.81 9.30
CA LEU A 104 12.85 6.42 9.42
C LEU A 104 11.58 6.27 10.26
N ARG A 105 11.48 7.00 11.36
CA ARG A 105 10.26 7.01 12.18
C ARG A 105 9.05 7.52 11.39
N LEU A 106 9.25 8.57 10.59
CA LEU A 106 8.18 9.09 9.73
C LEU A 106 7.76 8.08 8.67
N LEU A 107 8.71 7.40 8.04
CA LEU A 107 8.39 6.36 7.07
C LEU A 107 7.63 5.19 7.70
N ARG A 108 7.99 4.82 8.91
CA ARG A 108 7.27 3.77 9.64
C ARG A 108 5.84 4.17 9.97
N GLN A 109 5.65 5.41 10.39
CA GLN A 109 4.31 5.93 10.66
C GLN A 109 3.49 6.00 9.38
N LEU A 110 4.08 6.50 8.31
CA LEU A 110 3.44 6.58 7.01
C LEU A 110 3.05 5.19 6.49
N THR A 111 3.88 4.18 6.74
CA THR A 111 3.58 2.79 6.41
C THR A 111 2.31 2.30 7.14
N LYS A 112 2.21 2.58 8.42
CA LYS A 112 1.01 2.22 9.20
C LYS A 112 -0.24 2.94 8.69
N ASP A 113 -0.09 4.20 8.35
CA ASP A 113 -1.19 4.98 7.81
C ASP A 113 -1.65 4.43 6.45
N ALA A 114 -0.70 4.02 5.62
CA ALA A 114 -0.99 3.40 4.33
C ALA A 114 -1.71 2.06 4.50
N GLU A 115 -1.24 1.22 5.42
CA GLU A 115 -1.89 -0.05 5.73
C GLU A 115 -3.34 0.17 6.19
N HIS A 116 -3.55 1.17 7.02
CA HIS A 116 -4.89 1.53 7.50
C HIS A 116 -5.81 1.95 6.34
N GLU A 117 -5.31 2.77 5.44
CA GLU A 117 -6.09 3.21 4.28
C GLU A 117 -6.38 2.07 3.31
N ILE A 118 -5.41 1.22 3.04
CA ILE A 118 -5.61 0.03 2.20
C ILE A 118 -6.72 -0.83 2.78
N HIS A 119 -6.67 -1.08 4.08
CA HIS A 119 -7.69 -1.88 4.76
C HIS A 119 -9.08 -1.23 4.64
N ALA A 120 -9.16 0.08 4.85
CA ALA A 120 -10.42 0.82 4.75
C ALA A 120 -11.00 0.79 3.33
N ILE A 121 -10.13 0.91 2.31
CA ILE A 121 -10.54 0.81 0.91
C ILE A 121 -11.13 -0.57 0.62
N LEU A 122 -10.45 -1.61 1.04
CA LEU A 122 -10.90 -2.98 0.80
C LEU A 122 -12.22 -3.28 1.51
N LEU A 123 -12.36 -2.85 2.77
CA LEU A 123 -13.61 -3.02 3.49
C LEU A 123 -14.76 -2.29 2.82
N SER A 124 -14.53 -1.06 2.40
CA SER A 124 -15.52 -0.25 1.71
C SER A 124 -15.98 -0.91 0.41
N TYR A 125 -15.01 -1.42 -0.35
CA TYR A 125 -15.27 -2.13 -1.59
C TYR A 125 -16.07 -3.41 -1.37
N MET A 126 -15.71 -4.19 -0.37
CA MET A 126 -16.40 -5.42 -0.03
C MET A 126 -17.84 -5.16 0.42
N ARG A 127 -18.06 -4.12 1.21
CA ARG A 127 -19.40 -3.70 1.66
C ARG A 127 -20.27 -3.29 0.48
N ALA A 128 -19.72 -2.47 -0.42
CA ALA A 128 -20.43 -2.03 -1.61
C ALA A 128 -20.83 -3.23 -2.50
N ARG A 129 -19.92 -4.17 -2.66
CA ARG A 129 -20.19 -5.38 -3.42
C ARG A 129 -21.28 -6.22 -2.79
N ARG A 130 -21.29 -6.38 -1.48
CA ARG A 130 -22.34 -7.09 -0.75
C ARG A 130 -23.70 -6.41 -0.93
N GLN A 131 -23.72 -5.08 -0.82
CA GLN A 131 -24.95 -4.31 -1.02
C GLN A 131 -25.47 -4.46 -2.44
N MET A 132 -24.60 -4.45 -3.42
CA MET A 132 -24.97 -4.64 -4.81
C MET A 132 -25.60 -6.00 -5.02
N ILE A 133 -25.00 -7.06 -4.47
CA ILE A 133 -25.52 -8.42 -4.55
C ILE A 133 -26.89 -8.53 -3.85
N ALA A 134 -27.01 -7.91 -2.68
CA ALA A 134 -28.25 -7.92 -1.90
C ALA A 134 -29.38 -7.15 -2.59
N SER A 135 -29.06 -6.14 -3.39
CA SER A 135 -30.03 -5.31 -4.10
C SER A 135 -30.41 -5.85 -5.47
N LEU A 136 -29.72 -6.88 -5.96
CA LEU A 136 -30.08 -7.52 -7.21
C LEU A 136 -31.49 -8.10 -7.07
N PRO A 137 -32.40 -7.77 -7.99
CA PRO A 137 -33.73 -8.39 -7.99
C PRO A 137 -33.54 -9.88 -8.06
N ALA A 138 -34.33 -10.59 -7.33
CA ALA A 138 -34.26 -12.04 -7.17
C ALA A 138 -34.02 -12.72 -8.49
N GLN A 139 -32.78 -12.92 -8.83
CA GLN A 139 -32.36 -13.87 -9.85
C GLN A 139 -32.43 -15.27 -9.27
N ARG A 140 -33.34 -15.44 -8.35
CA ARG A 140 -33.65 -16.78 -7.94
C ARG A 140 -34.15 -17.48 -9.18
N PRO A 141 -33.53 -18.59 -9.52
CA PRO A 141 -34.22 -19.47 -10.45
C PRO A 141 -35.56 -19.72 -9.82
N THR A 142 -36.53 -19.05 -10.30
CA THR A 142 -37.89 -19.41 -10.01
C THR A 142 -38.05 -20.80 -10.55
N LEU A 143 -38.06 -21.69 -9.63
CA LEU A 143 -38.45 -23.03 -9.96
C LEU A 143 -39.93 -23.03 -10.32
N HIS A 144 -40.17 -23.17 -11.54
CA HIS A 144 -41.50 -23.40 -12.04
C HIS A 144 -41.68 -24.84 -12.40
#